data_b6f69a338ee4977fa44a4879b3325dde
#
_entry.id   b6f69a338ee4977fa44a4879b3325dde
#
_cell.length_a   1.000
_cell.length_b   1.000
_cell.length_c   1.000
_cell.angle_alpha   90.00
_cell.angle_beta   90.00
_cell.angle_gamma   90.00
#
_symmetry.space_group_name_H-M   'P 1'
#
loop_
_entity.id
_entity.type
_entity.pdbx_description
1 polymer ?
#
loop_
_entity_poly.entity_id
_entity_poly.type
_entity_poly.pdbx_seq_one_letter_code
_entity_poly.pdbx_strand_id
1 'polypeptide(L)'
;MKKLGHFVFWLLIVAPALGEAQSKPPSHEIFDRLLKKNVTADGRVNYKAFIKDSVELNKYLAILSGTPPDEKTWSKNEQMVFWINAYNAFTIKLIIKYYPLKSIKDIGTGIQIPFVNTPWTVRFFYIGNDRMDLDNIEHGRLRKKFDDPRLHMGLVCASKSCPILLNEAYDAKRMDEQLAKQATAFLADPFRNKMSADKPQLSMLFKWYGGDFNKNGGSVRGFINVHSPIKIKPDAKISYLDYDWGLNEQ
;
A
#
# COMPACT_ATOMS: atom_id res chain seq x y z
N MET A 1 -44.29 -46.00 -55.18
CA MET A 1 -42.96 -45.70 -54.61
C MET A 1 -43.10 -44.56 -53.60
N LYS A 2 -43.10 -44.91 -52.28
CA LYS A 2 -43.24 -43.93 -51.16
C LYS A 2 -41.84 -43.49 -50.78
N LYS A 3 -41.56 -42.14 -50.83
CA LYS A 3 -40.34 -41.58 -50.38
C LYS A 3 -40.44 -41.37 -48.84
N LEU A 4 -39.56 -42.04 -48.11
CA LEU A 4 -39.40 -41.88 -46.68
C LEU A 4 -38.51 -40.61 -46.39
N GLY A 5 -39.10 -39.58 -45.87
CA GLY A 5 -38.35 -38.40 -45.43
C GLY A 5 -37.68 -38.65 -44.06
N HIS A 6 -36.34 -38.53 -43.98
CA HIS A 6 -35.59 -38.60 -42.77
C HIS A 6 -35.60 -37.20 -42.09
N PHE A 7 -36.28 -37.09 -40.97
CA PHE A 7 -36.18 -35.92 -40.08
C PHE A 7 -34.97 -36.10 -39.20
N VAL A 8 -33.93 -35.27 -39.38
CA VAL A 8 -32.77 -35.18 -38.49
C VAL A 8 -33.11 -34.18 -37.38
N PHE A 9 -33.33 -34.67 -36.17
CA PHE A 9 -33.48 -33.84 -34.98
C PHE A 9 -32.10 -33.39 -34.51
N TRP A 10 -31.79 -32.10 -34.61
CA TRP A 10 -30.63 -31.51 -33.98
C TRP A 10 -30.92 -31.27 -32.51
N LEU A 11 -30.31 -32.07 -31.62
CA LEU A 11 -30.30 -31.81 -30.17
C LEU A 11 -29.32 -30.63 -29.91
N LEU A 12 -29.84 -29.43 -29.64
CA LEU A 12 -29.08 -28.33 -29.12
C LEU A 12 -28.69 -28.66 -27.66
N ILE A 13 -27.46 -29.12 -27.44
CA ILE A 13 -26.88 -29.24 -26.09
C ILE A 13 -26.54 -27.84 -25.65
N VAL A 14 -27.40 -27.23 -24.83
CA VAL A 14 -27.08 -26.00 -24.09
C VAL A 14 -26.15 -26.42 -22.95
N ALA A 15 -24.86 -26.26 -23.15
CA ALA A 15 -23.89 -26.39 -22.08
C ALA A 15 -24.19 -25.28 -21.03
N PRO A 16 -24.34 -25.60 -19.73
CA PRO A 16 -24.47 -24.58 -18.72
C PRO A 16 -23.19 -23.74 -18.73
N ALA A 17 -23.33 -22.42 -18.91
CA ALA A 17 -22.24 -21.50 -18.72
C ALA A 17 -21.76 -21.68 -17.25
N LEU A 18 -20.57 -22.24 -17.07
CA LEU A 18 -19.88 -22.24 -15.80
C LEU A 18 -19.67 -20.77 -15.43
N GLY A 19 -20.56 -20.22 -14.60
CA GLY A 19 -20.37 -18.90 -14.04
C GLY A 19 -19.01 -18.88 -13.35
N GLU A 20 -18.10 -18.02 -13.81
CA GLU A 20 -16.83 -17.76 -13.13
C GLU A 20 -17.17 -17.45 -11.68
N ALA A 21 -16.68 -18.27 -10.75
CA ALA A 21 -16.90 -18.05 -9.32
C ALA A 21 -16.34 -16.67 -8.99
N GLN A 22 -17.22 -15.76 -8.61
CA GLN A 22 -16.88 -14.38 -8.26
C GLN A 22 -15.79 -14.38 -7.17
N SER A 23 -14.59 -13.90 -7.47
CA SER A 23 -13.50 -13.86 -6.51
C SER A 23 -13.85 -12.89 -5.37
N LYS A 24 -13.75 -13.35 -4.13
CA LYS A 24 -13.99 -12.51 -2.95
C LYS A 24 -12.66 -11.91 -2.48
N PRO A 25 -12.68 -10.67 -1.95
CA PRO A 25 -11.51 -10.10 -1.29
C PRO A 25 -10.99 -11.04 -0.18
N PRO A 26 -9.68 -11.22 -0.04
CA PRO A 26 -9.11 -12.05 1.00
C PRO A 26 -9.31 -11.43 2.38
N SER A 27 -9.38 -12.27 3.42
CA SER A 27 -9.32 -11.80 4.81
C SER A 27 -7.91 -11.28 5.14
N HIS A 28 -7.84 -10.14 5.82
CA HIS A 28 -6.58 -9.55 6.31
C HIS A 28 -6.31 -9.89 7.79
N GLU A 29 -7.09 -10.78 8.42
CA GLU A 29 -6.97 -11.10 9.85
C GLU A 29 -5.60 -11.65 10.27
N ILE A 30 -4.94 -12.45 9.41
CA ILE A 30 -3.60 -12.97 9.72
C ILE A 30 -2.62 -11.79 9.85
N PHE A 31 -2.68 -10.83 8.91
CA PHE A 31 -1.81 -9.67 8.92
C PHE A 31 -2.15 -8.73 10.09
N ASP A 32 -3.42 -8.54 10.38
CA ASP A 32 -3.90 -7.76 11.51
C ASP A 32 -3.34 -8.28 12.85
N ARG A 33 -3.41 -9.60 13.09
CA ARG A 33 -2.82 -10.22 14.28
C ARG A 33 -1.31 -10.05 14.34
N LEU A 34 -0.61 -10.19 13.21
CA LEU A 34 0.84 -9.99 13.13
C LEU A 34 1.24 -8.55 13.44
N LEU A 35 0.50 -7.58 12.91
CA LEU A 35 0.73 -6.16 13.17
C LEU A 35 0.48 -5.82 14.65
N LYS A 36 -0.63 -6.26 15.22
CA LYS A 36 -0.94 -6.06 16.66
C LYS A 36 0.13 -6.62 17.58
N LYS A 37 0.72 -7.76 17.21
CA LYS A 37 1.75 -8.43 17.99
C LYS A 37 3.13 -7.76 17.87
N ASN A 38 3.49 -7.30 16.67
CA ASN A 38 4.88 -6.99 16.31
C ASN A 38 5.11 -5.50 15.96
N VAL A 39 4.07 -4.65 16.05
CA VAL A 39 4.17 -3.22 15.77
C VAL A 39 3.64 -2.43 16.95
N THR A 40 4.39 -1.46 17.42
CA THR A 40 3.97 -0.56 18.53
C THR A 40 2.93 0.45 18.04
N ALA A 41 2.24 1.10 18.98
CA ALA A 41 1.26 2.13 18.65
C ALA A 41 1.89 3.35 17.93
N ASP A 42 3.18 3.61 18.16
CA ASP A 42 3.96 4.64 17.47
C ASP A 42 4.62 4.15 16.15
N GLY A 43 4.24 2.94 15.68
CA GLY A 43 4.59 2.39 14.37
C GLY A 43 5.99 1.80 14.25
N ARG A 44 6.69 1.56 15.39
CA ARG A 44 7.98 0.86 15.37
C ARG A 44 7.77 -0.66 15.22
N VAL A 45 8.60 -1.27 14.38
CA VAL A 45 8.45 -2.65 13.94
C VAL A 45 9.48 -3.56 14.61
N ASN A 46 9.02 -4.66 15.20
CA ASN A 46 9.89 -5.73 15.69
C ASN A 46 10.19 -6.73 14.58
N TYR A 47 11.20 -6.43 13.76
CA TYR A 47 11.57 -7.30 12.62
C TYR A 47 12.08 -8.67 13.08
N LYS A 48 12.76 -8.77 14.25
CA LYS A 48 13.17 -10.04 14.83
C LYS A 48 11.98 -10.93 15.19
N ALA A 49 10.90 -10.33 15.69
CA ALA A 49 9.66 -11.05 15.96
C ALA A 49 8.97 -11.47 14.65
N PHE A 50 8.95 -10.64 13.62
CA PHE A 50 8.43 -11.03 12.29
C PHE A 50 9.23 -12.19 11.66
N ILE A 51 10.56 -12.27 11.90
CA ILE A 51 11.37 -13.44 11.48
C ILE A 51 10.88 -14.72 12.18
N LYS A 52 10.60 -14.66 13.48
CA LYS A 52 10.04 -15.80 14.24
C LYS A 52 8.64 -16.17 13.76
N ASP A 53 7.83 -15.17 13.39
CA ASP A 53 6.46 -15.33 12.88
C ASP A 53 6.42 -15.52 11.34
N SER A 54 7.55 -15.79 10.69
CA SER A 54 7.65 -15.83 9.22
C SER A 54 6.73 -16.86 8.56
N VAL A 55 6.38 -17.95 9.26
CA VAL A 55 5.41 -18.93 8.75
C VAL A 55 4.03 -18.30 8.54
N GLU A 56 3.52 -17.58 9.54
CA GLU A 56 2.22 -16.92 9.45
C GLU A 56 2.24 -15.74 8.45
N LEU A 57 3.34 -14.99 8.41
CA LEU A 57 3.52 -13.95 7.38
C LEU A 57 3.50 -14.58 5.98
N ASN A 58 4.22 -15.68 5.75
CA ASN A 58 4.25 -16.35 4.45
C ASN A 58 2.88 -16.91 4.05
N LYS A 59 2.07 -17.42 4.99
CA LYS A 59 0.67 -17.80 4.72
C LYS A 59 -0.15 -16.62 4.20
N TYR A 60 -0.05 -15.48 4.86
CA TYR A 60 -0.75 -14.27 4.42
C TYR A 60 -0.28 -13.81 3.02
N LEU A 61 1.03 -13.80 2.79
CA LEU A 61 1.59 -13.43 1.48
C LEU A 61 1.13 -14.40 0.38
N ALA A 62 1.01 -15.70 0.67
CA ALA A 62 0.49 -16.70 -0.27
C ALA A 62 -1.00 -16.44 -0.60
N ILE A 63 -1.81 -16.04 0.40
CA ILE A 63 -3.21 -15.64 0.18
C ILE A 63 -3.27 -14.44 -0.78
N LEU A 64 -2.46 -13.39 -0.53
CA LEU A 64 -2.40 -12.22 -1.41
C LEU A 64 -1.98 -12.61 -2.84
N SER A 65 -0.95 -13.46 -2.95
CA SER A 65 -0.45 -13.92 -4.26
C SER A 65 -1.50 -14.72 -5.03
N GLY A 66 -2.29 -15.53 -4.35
CA GLY A 66 -3.32 -16.38 -4.95
C GLY A 66 -4.65 -15.70 -5.22
N THR A 67 -4.85 -14.46 -4.71
CA THR A 67 -6.14 -13.76 -4.82
C THR A 67 -5.93 -12.34 -5.36
N PRO A 68 -5.55 -12.18 -6.65
CA PRO A 68 -5.42 -10.87 -7.26
C PRO A 68 -6.77 -10.12 -7.25
N PRO A 69 -6.79 -8.79 -7.07
CA PRO A 69 -8.02 -8.01 -7.10
C PRO A 69 -8.77 -8.18 -8.41
N ASP A 70 -10.04 -8.51 -8.32
CA ASP A 70 -10.97 -8.50 -9.45
C ASP A 70 -11.61 -7.11 -9.58
N GLU A 71 -11.20 -6.36 -10.59
CA GLU A 71 -11.66 -4.99 -10.81
C GLU A 71 -13.16 -4.88 -11.16
N LYS A 72 -13.77 -5.99 -11.58
CA LYS A 72 -15.20 -6.03 -11.95
C LYS A 72 -16.10 -6.26 -10.74
N THR A 73 -15.61 -6.99 -9.75
CA THR A 73 -16.45 -7.47 -8.64
C THR A 73 -16.10 -6.85 -7.30
N TRP A 74 -14.84 -6.42 -7.10
CA TRP A 74 -14.44 -5.77 -5.86
C TRP A 74 -14.71 -4.28 -5.89
N SER A 75 -15.20 -3.74 -4.79
CA SER A 75 -15.31 -2.28 -4.62
C SER A 75 -13.94 -1.59 -4.68
N LYS A 76 -13.95 -0.29 -4.97
CA LYS A 76 -12.70 0.52 -4.97
C LYS A 76 -11.96 0.44 -3.63
N ASN A 77 -12.70 0.45 -2.51
CA ASN A 77 -12.10 0.35 -1.19
C ASN A 77 -11.44 -1.01 -0.95
N GLU A 78 -12.08 -2.11 -1.34
CA GLU A 78 -11.50 -3.45 -1.23
C GLU A 78 -10.22 -3.58 -2.06
N GLN A 79 -10.22 -3.06 -3.28
CA GLN A 79 -9.03 -3.04 -4.13
C GLN A 79 -7.89 -2.19 -3.51
N MET A 80 -8.20 -0.99 -3.01
CA MET A 80 -7.22 -0.09 -2.42
C MET A 80 -6.62 -0.68 -1.13
N VAL A 81 -7.46 -1.22 -0.26
CA VAL A 81 -7.06 -1.90 0.98
C VAL A 81 -6.16 -3.11 0.69
N PHE A 82 -6.53 -3.91 -0.31
CA PHE A 82 -5.68 -5.03 -0.74
C PHE A 82 -4.27 -4.55 -1.09
N TRP A 83 -4.15 -3.50 -1.93
CA TRP A 83 -2.85 -3.02 -2.38
C TRP A 83 -2.03 -2.35 -1.27
N ILE A 84 -2.67 -1.60 -0.34
CA ILE A 84 -1.99 -1.00 0.81
C ILE A 84 -1.45 -2.10 1.74
N ASN A 85 -2.29 -3.09 2.10
CA ASN A 85 -1.86 -4.20 2.94
C ASN A 85 -0.78 -5.05 2.26
N ALA A 86 -0.89 -5.29 0.95
CA ALA A 86 0.12 -6.01 0.18
C ALA A 86 1.46 -5.28 0.20
N TYR A 87 1.47 -3.96 -0.10
CA TYR A 87 2.69 -3.15 -0.05
C TYR A 87 3.39 -3.27 1.32
N ASN A 88 2.64 -3.06 2.40
CA ASN A 88 3.19 -3.10 3.75
C ASN A 88 3.69 -4.50 4.14
N ALA A 89 2.94 -5.56 3.82
CA ALA A 89 3.33 -6.93 4.13
C ALA A 89 4.57 -7.36 3.32
N PHE A 90 4.63 -7.04 2.01
CA PHE A 90 5.80 -7.34 1.19
C PHE A 90 7.00 -6.46 1.56
N THR A 91 6.80 -5.21 2.02
CA THR A 91 7.89 -4.41 2.59
C THR A 91 8.49 -5.08 3.82
N ILE A 92 7.67 -5.53 4.79
CA ILE A 92 8.15 -6.30 5.94
C ILE A 92 8.91 -7.56 5.46
N LYS A 93 8.35 -8.29 4.48
CA LYS A 93 9.01 -9.49 3.92
C LYS A 93 10.37 -9.15 3.30
N LEU A 94 10.48 -8.03 2.59
CA LEU A 94 11.73 -7.59 2.00
C LEU A 94 12.77 -7.28 3.10
N ILE A 95 12.38 -6.52 4.13
CA ILE A 95 13.27 -6.20 5.25
C ILE A 95 13.76 -7.47 5.95
N ILE A 96 12.88 -8.39 6.36
CA ILE A 96 13.29 -9.61 7.08
C ILE A 96 14.13 -10.55 6.23
N LYS A 97 14.00 -10.51 4.90
CA LYS A 97 14.82 -11.31 3.97
C LYS A 97 16.29 -10.89 4.00
N TYR A 98 16.56 -9.59 4.19
CA TYR A 98 17.91 -9.01 4.17
C TYR A 98 18.41 -8.61 5.56
N TYR A 99 17.62 -8.89 6.61
CA TYR A 99 17.97 -8.54 7.98
C TYR A 99 19.22 -9.29 8.49
N PRO A 100 20.15 -8.65 9.26
CA PRO A 100 20.07 -7.28 9.77
C PRO A 100 20.53 -6.22 8.76
N LEU A 101 19.85 -5.05 8.76
CA LEU A 101 20.23 -3.87 7.97
C LEU A 101 19.86 -2.58 8.72
N LYS A 102 20.51 -1.47 8.38
CA LYS A 102 20.26 -0.17 9.02
C LYS A 102 19.20 0.65 8.28
N SER A 103 18.97 0.37 7.02
CA SER A 103 18.05 1.08 6.14
C SER A 103 17.55 0.15 5.03
N ILE A 104 16.32 0.34 4.56
CA ILE A 104 15.87 -0.34 3.33
C ILE A 104 16.83 -0.06 2.15
N LYS A 105 17.47 1.10 2.14
CA LYS A 105 18.44 1.50 1.09
C LYS A 105 19.71 0.66 1.07
N ASP A 106 19.97 -0.13 2.12
CA ASP A 106 21.10 -1.08 2.14
C ASP A 106 20.83 -2.32 1.28
N ILE A 107 19.59 -2.51 0.81
CA ILE A 107 19.21 -3.62 -0.06
C ILE A 107 19.62 -3.31 -1.51
N GLY A 108 20.34 -4.24 -2.12
CA GLY A 108 20.88 -4.10 -3.46
C GLY A 108 22.37 -3.87 -3.47
N THR A 109 22.98 -3.88 -4.65
CA THR A 109 24.43 -3.69 -4.86
C THR A 109 24.68 -2.53 -5.82
N GLY A 110 25.70 -1.70 -5.51
CA GLY A 110 26.17 -0.63 -6.37
C GLY A 110 25.38 0.67 -6.28
N ILE A 111 25.54 1.52 -7.29
CA ILE A 111 24.87 2.83 -7.36
C ILE A 111 23.37 2.60 -7.64
N GLN A 112 22.53 3.11 -6.75
CA GLN A 112 21.08 3.05 -6.93
C GLN A 112 20.61 4.21 -7.81
N ILE A 113 19.98 3.87 -8.92
CA ILE A 113 19.35 4.85 -9.83
C ILE A 113 17.83 4.79 -9.54
N PRO A 114 17.19 5.94 -9.21
CA PRO A 114 15.75 5.98 -8.95
C PRO A 114 14.94 5.31 -10.07
N PHE A 115 13.93 4.51 -9.69
CA PHE A 115 13.04 3.74 -10.58
C PHE A 115 13.71 2.68 -11.45
N VAL A 116 15.01 2.41 -11.30
CA VAL A 116 15.74 1.43 -12.11
C VAL A 116 16.24 0.26 -11.27
N ASN A 117 17.03 0.54 -10.22
CA ASN A 117 17.66 -0.50 -9.40
C ASN A 117 17.67 -0.14 -7.91
N THR A 118 16.54 0.34 -7.40
CA THR A 118 16.33 0.63 -5.98
C THR A 118 15.80 -0.61 -5.24
N PRO A 119 15.80 -0.64 -3.91
CA PRO A 119 15.14 -1.70 -3.15
C PRO A 119 13.68 -1.95 -3.55
N TRP A 120 12.96 -0.89 -3.96
CA TRP A 120 11.55 -0.96 -4.36
C TRP A 120 11.34 -1.60 -5.73
N THR A 121 12.36 -1.65 -6.60
CA THR A 121 12.32 -2.31 -7.92
C THR A 121 12.79 -3.77 -7.89
N VAL A 122 13.09 -4.31 -6.70
CA VAL A 122 13.44 -5.74 -6.55
C VAL A 122 12.19 -6.59 -6.76
N ARG A 123 12.13 -7.34 -7.87
CA ARG A 123 11.03 -8.26 -8.17
C ARG A 123 11.19 -9.57 -7.43
N PHE A 124 10.42 -9.78 -6.36
CA PHE A 124 10.60 -10.95 -5.48
C PHE A 124 9.31 -11.68 -5.10
N PHE A 125 8.15 -11.22 -5.58
CA PHE A 125 6.86 -11.84 -5.30
C PHE A 125 5.96 -11.84 -6.53
N TYR A 126 4.85 -12.55 -6.43
CA TYR A 126 3.80 -12.62 -7.45
C TYR A 126 2.46 -12.22 -6.87
N ILE A 127 1.61 -11.58 -7.65
CA ILE A 127 0.18 -11.41 -7.41
C ILE A 127 -0.54 -11.93 -8.66
N GLY A 128 -1.26 -13.05 -8.53
CA GLY A 128 -1.72 -13.80 -9.68
C GLY A 128 -0.53 -14.27 -10.52
N ASN A 129 -0.56 -13.97 -11.81
CA ASN A 129 0.51 -14.31 -12.76
C ASN A 129 1.58 -13.20 -12.88
N ASP A 130 1.36 -12.03 -12.28
CA ASP A 130 2.24 -10.88 -12.41
C ASP A 130 3.42 -10.99 -11.41
N ARG A 131 4.66 -11.03 -11.92
CA ARG A 131 5.86 -10.88 -11.09
C ARG A 131 6.07 -9.41 -10.77
N MET A 132 6.05 -9.06 -9.49
CA MET A 132 5.97 -7.70 -9.02
C MET A 132 7.10 -7.31 -8.07
N ASP A 133 7.24 -6.02 -7.91
CA ASP A 133 8.03 -5.29 -6.94
C ASP A 133 7.15 -4.27 -6.19
N LEU A 134 7.71 -3.56 -5.21
CA LEU A 134 6.97 -2.57 -4.43
C LEU A 134 6.55 -1.35 -5.27
N ASP A 135 7.42 -0.91 -6.20
CA ASP A 135 7.10 0.18 -7.12
C ASP A 135 5.91 -0.17 -8.04
N ASN A 136 5.79 -1.44 -8.46
CA ASN A 136 4.63 -1.87 -9.23
C ASN A 136 3.33 -1.71 -8.43
N ILE A 137 3.34 -1.98 -7.12
CA ILE A 137 2.15 -1.76 -6.28
C ILE A 137 1.89 -0.26 -6.14
N GLU A 138 2.88 0.52 -5.71
CA GLU A 138 2.71 1.95 -5.44
C GLU A 138 2.38 2.73 -6.71
N HIS A 139 3.26 2.67 -7.72
CA HIS A 139 3.13 3.48 -8.93
C HIS A 139 2.22 2.84 -9.98
N GLY A 140 2.25 1.52 -10.11
CA GLY A 140 1.51 0.79 -11.13
C GLY A 140 0.05 0.51 -10.78
N ARG A 141 -0.28 0.39 -9.50
CA ARG A 141 -1.63 0.07 -9.02
C ARG A 141 -2.25 1.23 -8.23
N LEU A 142 -1.68 1.62 -7.09
CA LEU A 142 -2.29 2.61 -6.20
C LEU A 142 -2.36 4.00 -6.83
N ARG A 143 -1.24 4.63 -7.15
CA ARG A 143 -1.18 6.00 -7.69
C ARG A 143 -1.84 6.16 -9.05
N LYS A 144 -1.89 5.07 -9.83
CA LYS A 144 -2.50 5.07 -11.17
C LYS A 144 -4.02 4.95 -11.13
N LYS A 145 -4.57 4.20 -10.15
CA LYS A 145 -5.99 3.85 -10.11
C LYS A 145 -6.80 4.66 -9.10
N PHE A 146 -6.13 5.22 -8.09
CA PHE A 146 -6.80 5.93 -7.00
C PHE A 146 -6.28 7.36 -6.90
N ASP A 147 -7.20 8.32 -6.97
CA ASP A 147 -6.89 9.74 -6.83
C ASP A 147 -7.02 10.22 -5.38
N ASP A 148 -6.58 9.40 -4.43
CA ASP A 148 -6.60 9.71 -3.01
C ASP A 148 -5.17 9.91 -2.49
N PRO A 149 -4.71 11.15 -2.24
CA PRO A 149 -3.36 11.40 -1.75
C PRO A 149 -3.09 10.84 -0.35
N ARG A 150 -4.14 10.45 0.40
CA ARG A 150 -3.99 9.80 1.71
C ARG A 150 -3.35 8.42 1.60
N LEU A 151 -3.31 7.81 0.40
CA LEU A 151 -2.59 6.56 0.18
C LEU A 151 -1.13 6.65 0.63
N HIS A 152 -0.48 7.83 0.46
CA HIS A 152 0.89 8.03 0.93
C HIS A 152 1.04 8.00 2.46
N MET A 153 -0.05 8.15 3.20
CA MET A 153 -0.07 7.98 4.67
C MET A 153 -0.24 6.51 5.08
N GLY A 154 -0.69 5.67 4.15
CA GLY A 154 -0.90 4.23 4.34
C GLY A 154 0.29 3.36 3.92
N LEU A 155 1.19 3.86 3.08
CA LEU A 155 2.34 3.11 2.55
C LEU A 155 3.59 3.37 3.40
N VAL A 156 4.19 2.31 3.92
CA VAL A 156 5.33 2.42 4.84
C VAL A 156 6.58 1.78 4.25
N CYS A 157 7.55 2.61 3.90
CA CYS A 157 8.82 2.20 3.29
C CYS A 157 9.89 1.75 4.30
N ALA A 158 9.49 1.36 5.51
CA ALA A 158 10.36 0.90 6.59
C ALA A 158 11.37 1.93 7.12
N SER A 159 11.23 3.22 6.80
CA SER A 159 12.11 4.27 7.33
C SER A 159 11.48 5.04 8.50
N LYS A 160 12.31 5.67 9.35
CA LYS A 160 11.85 6.49 10.48
C LYS A 160 11.01 7.69 10.05
N SER A 161 11.35 8.33 8.93
CA SER A 161 10.61 9.49 8.41
C SER A 161 9.37 9.14 7.59
N CYS A 162 9.12 7.85 7.31
CA CYS A 162 7.86 7.38 6.72
C CYS A 162 6.68 7.65 7.67
N PRO A 163 5.44 7.74 7.18
CA PRO A 163 4.27 7.55 8.01
C PRO A 163 4.40 6.29 8.88
N ILE A 164 3.80 6.28 10.04
CA ILE A 164 3.88 5.12 10.94
C ILE A 164 3.16 3.92 10.32
N LEU A 165 3.71 2.73 10.50
CA LEU A 165 2.98 1.51 10.19
C LEU A 165 1.88 1.33 11.23
N LEU A 166 0.62 1.24 10.80
CA LEU A 166 -0.46 0.91 11.71
C LEU A 166 -0.24 -0.47 12.33
N ASN A 167 -0.53 -0.58 13.62
CA ASN A 167 -0.54 -1.86 14.32
C ASN A 167 -1.85 -2.65 14.09
N GLU A 168 -2.56 -2.35 13.02
CA GLU A 168 -3.72 -3.08 12.51
C GLU A 168 -3.70 -3.09 10.97
N ALA A 169 -4.34 -4.08 10.36
CA ALA A 169 -4.52 -4.10 8.92
C ALA A 169 -5.56 -3.06 8.47
N TYR A 170 -5.39 -2.52 7.26
CA TYR A 170 -6.44 -1.71 6.64
C TYR A 170 -7.66 -2.57 6.35
N ASP A 171 -8.84 -2.01 6.58
CA ASP A 171 -10.16 -2.65 6.38
C ASP A 171 -11.02 -1.80 5.44
N ALA A 172 -11.67 -2.43 4.47
CA ALA A 172 -12.42 -1.70 3.43
C ALA A 172 -13.58 -0.86 3.97
N LYS A 173 -14.16 -1.26 5.11
CA LYS A 173 -15.25 -0.51 5.75
C LYS A 173 -14.76 0.66 6.60
N ARG A 174 -13.50 0.60 7.05
CA ARG A 174 -12.87 1.62 7.91
C ARG A 174 -11.75 2.40 7.22
N MET A 175 -11.50 2.13 5.94
CA MET A 175 -10.37 2.70 5.20
C MET A 175 -10.33 4.24 5.28
N ASP A 176 -11.48 4.90 5.11
CA ASP A 176 -11.55 6.36 5.19
C ASP A 176 -11.14 6.89 6.56
N GLU A 177 -11.62 6.26 7.64
CA GLU A 177 -11.25 6.58 9.01
C GLU A 177 -9.76 6.35 9.25
N GLN A 178 -9.25 5.17 8.85
CA GLN A 178 -7.85 4.80 9.05
C GLN A 178 -6.91 5.74 8.31
N LEU A 179 -7.19 6.06 7.04
CA LEU A 179 -6.36 6.98 6.25
C LEU A 179 -6.43 8.43 6.77
N ALA A 180 -7.61 8.92 7.20
CA ALA A 180 -7.75 10.23 7.79
C ALA A 180 -6.99 10.34 9.12
N LYS A 181 -7.08 9.32 9.97
CA LYS A 181 -6.33 9.22 11.23
C LYS A 181 -4.82 9.23 10.97
N GLN A 182 -4.35 8.46 9.99
CA GLN A 182 -2.94 8.43 9.61
C GLN A 182 -2.46 9.79 9.08
N ALA A 183 -3.25 10.48 8.26
CA ALA A 183 -2.90 11.81 7.76
C ALA A 183 -2.79 12.83 8.90
N THR A 184 -3.73 12.82 9.83
CA THR A 184 -3.71 13.68 11.02
C THR A 184 -2.51 13.38 11.92
N ALA A 185 -2.26 12.10 12.22
CA ALA A 185 -1.13 11.68 13.04
C ALA A 185 0.22 12.03 12.39
N PHE A 186 0.35 11.82 11.08
CA PHE A 186 1.58 12.18 10.36
C PHE A 186 1.88 13.67 10.40
N LEU A 187 0.86 14.52 10.23
CA LEU A 187 1.01 15.97 10.27
C LEU A 187 1.27 16.49 11.70
N ALA A 188 0.75 15.81 12.71
CA ALA A 188 0.94 16.19 14.12
C ALA A 188 2.32 15.77 14.68
N ASP A 189 3.04 14.89 13.99
CA ASP A 189 4.33 14.39 14.45
C ASP A 189 5.45 15.40 14.18
N PRO A 190 6.06 16.01 15.23
CA PRO A 190 7.10 17.03 15.08
C PRO A 190 8.42 16.49 14.49
N PHE A 191 8.65 15.18 14.53
CA PHE A 191 9.79 14.55 13.89
C PHE A 191 9.63 14.57 12.36
N ARG A 192 8.39 14.45 11.87
CA ARG A 192 8.06 14.37 10.45
C ARG A 192 7.63 15.70 9.84
N ASN A 193 6.99 16.57 10.64
CA ASN A 193 6.50 17.88 10.20
C ASN A 193 6.55 18.89 11.33
N LYS A 194 7.22 20.03 11.13
CA LYS A 194 7.18 21.15 12.07
C LYS A 194 6.14 22.15 11.58
N MET A 195 4.91 22.00 12.09
CA MET A 195 3.77 22.78 11.65
C MET A 195 3.82 24.23 12.13
N SER A 196 3.59 25.17 11.23
CA SER A 196 3.50 26.61 11.47
C SER A 196 2.60 27.24 10.43
N ALA A 197 1.86 28.30 10.80
CA ALA A 197 0.98 28.99 9.88
C ALA A 197 1.75 29.71 8.75
N ASP A 198 2.95 30.24 9.04
CA ASP A 198 3.69 31.12 8.13
C ASP A 198 4.91 30.41 7.50
N LYS A 199 5.58 29.54 8.25
CA LYS A 199 6.85 28.90 7.84
C LYS A 199 6.89 27.41 8.23
N PRO A 200 5.98 26.57 7.73
CA PRO A 200 6.00 25.14 8.05
C PRO A 200 7.22 24.45 7.41
N GLN A 201 7.79 23.49 8.15
CA GLN A 201 8.80 22.58 7.61
C GLN A 201 8.14 21.20 7.49
N LEU A 202 7.98 20.73 6.26
CA LEU A 202 7.22 19.54 5.95
C LEU A 202 8.14 18.35 5.62
N SER A 203 7.62 17.15 5.74
CA SER A 203 8.25 15.95 5.24
C SER A 203 8.55 16.06 3.74
N MET A 204 9.69 15.50 3.30
CA MET A 204 10.04 15.34 1.89
C MET A 204 8.98 14.59 1.07
N LEU A 205 8.11 13.81 1.70
CA LEU A 205 7.00 13.13 1.08
C LEU A 205 6.10 14.11 0.29
N PHE A 206 5.81 15.28 0.87
CA PHE A 206 5.02 16.31 0.20
C PHE A 206 5.73 16.93 -1.01
N LYS A 207 7.06 16.92 -1.04
CA LYS A 207 7.86 17.35 -2.20
C LYS A 207 7.89 16.28 -3.29
N TRP A 208 8.16 15.03 -2.92
CA TRP A 208 8.27 13.93 -3.88
C TRP A 208 6.95 13.61 -4.56
N TYR A 209 5.87 13.62 -3.80
CA TYR A 209 4.52 13.25 -4.27
C TYR A 209 3.59 14.45 -4.46
N GLY A 210 4.13 15.67 -4.53
CA GLY A 210 3.36 16.92 -4.68
C GLY A 210 2.33 16.87 -5.80
N GLY A 211 2.66 16.18 -6.91
CA GLY A 211 1.74 15.99 -8.03
C GLY A 211 0.45 15.25 -7.66
N ASP A 212 0.53 14.26 -6.75
CA ASP A 212 -0.67 13.50 -6.33
C ASP A 212 -1.59 14.33 -5.43
N PHE A 213 -1.01 15.21 -4.60
CA PHE A 213 -1.78 16.16 -3.79
C PHE A 213 -2.43 17.27 -4.63
N ASN A 214 -1.91 17.55 -5.82
CA ASN A 214 -2.42 18.58 -6.71
C ASN A 214 -3.46 18.07 -7.73
N LYS A 215 -3.76 16.77 -7.74
CA LYS A 215 -4.81 16.20 -8.60
C LYS A 215 -6.18 16.79 -8.27
N ASN A 216 -7.06 16.83 -9.26
CA ASN A 216 -8.47 17.23 -9.12
C ASN A 216 -8.68 18.59 -8.43
N GLY A 217 -7.79 19.56 -8.69
CA GLY A 217 -7.85 20.89 -8.07
C GLY A 217 -7.39 20.96 -6.61
N GLY A 218 -6.82 19.89 -6.10
CA GLY A 218 -6.21 19.84 -4.77
C GLY A 218 -4.89 20.61 -4.66
N SER A 219 -4.30 20.61 -3.49
CA SER A 219 -2.94 21.11 -3.24
C SER A 219 -2.38 20.52 -1.96
N VAL A 220 -1.05 20.49 -1.83
CA VAL A 220 -0.38 20.13 -0.57
C VAL A 220 -0.92 20.97 0.60
N ARG A 221 -1.07 22.29 0.40
CA ARG A 221 -1.63 23.18 1.43
C ARG A 221 -3.08 22.82 1.78
N GLY A 222 -3.92 22.57 0.77
CA GLY A 222 -5.30 22.13 0.96
C GLY A 222 -5.40 20.86 1.78
N PHE A 223 -4.61 19.85 1.42
CA PHE A 223 -4.51 18.59 2.18
C PHE A 223 -4.13 18.83 3.65
N ILE A 224 -3.08 19.61 3.89
CA ILE A 224 -2.64 19.93 5.25
C ILE A 224 -3.73 20.66 6.02
N ASN A 225 -4.39 21.64 5.38
CA ASN A 225 -5.46 22.41 6.02
C ASN A 225 -6.72 21.59 6.31
N VAL A 226 -6.92 20.45 5.66
CA VAL A 226 -7.97 19.49 6.03
C VAL A 226 -7.57 18.68 7.26
N HIS A 227 -6.34 18.13 7.28
CA HIS A 227 -5.93 17.11 8.24
C HIS A 227 -5.12 17.64 9.45
N SER A 228 -4.71 18.92 9.46
CA SER A 228 -3.98 19.52 10.58
C SER A 228 -4.82 20.53 11.34
N PRO A 229 -4.70 20.62 12.67
CA PRO A 229 -5.29 21.72 13.45
C PRO A 229 -4.63 23.06 13.14
N ILE A 230 -3.33 23.07 12.80
CA ILE A 230 -2.58 24.27 12.42
C ILE A 230 -2.77 24.52 10.93
N LYS A 231 -3.45 25.61 10.58
CA LYS A 231 -3.72 25.98 9.19
C LYS A 231 -2.55 26.76 8.60
N ILE A 232 -2.13 26.39 7.40
CA ILE A 232 -1.07 27.08 6.66
C ILE A 232 -1.68 28.23 5.86
N LYS A 233 -1.12 29.43 6.00
CA LYS A 233 -1.55 30.64 5.26
C LYS A 233 -1.28 30.51 3.76
N PRO A 234 -2.03 31.25 2.91
CA PRO A 234 -1.85 31.22 1.45
C PRO A 234 -0.42 31.60 0.99
N ASP A 235 0.21 32.55 1.69
CA ASP A 235 1.55 33.09 1.41
C ASP A 235 2.66 32.42 2.23
N ALA A 236 2.35 31.38 2.99
CA ALA A 236 3.33 30.65 3.83
C ALA A 236 4.49 30.10 3.02
N LYS A 237 5.71 30.29 3.53
CA LYS A 237 6.94 29.76 2.93
C LYS A 237 7.19 28.33 3.43
N ILE A 238 6.80 27.37 2.60
CA ILE A 238 7.03 25.94 2.88
C ILE A 238 8.50 25.60 2.64
N SER A 239 9.11 24.93 3.62
CA SER A 239 10.40 24.26 3.48
C SER A 239 10.28 22.78 3.85
N TYR A 240 11.34 21.99 3.64
CA TYR A 240 11.29 20.55 3.84
C TYR A 240 12.38 20.13 4.83
N LEU A 241 12.02 19.16 5.68
CA LEU A 241 12.94 18.51 6.62
C LEU A 241 13.78 17.47 5.89
N ASP A 242 14.98 17.20 6.42
CA ASP A 242 15.75 16.05 6.00
C ASP A 242 14.99 14.75 6.26
N TYR A 243 15.18 13.76 5.39
CA TYR A 243 14.51 12.49 5.49
C TYR A 243 15.42 11.43 6.10
N ASP A 244 15.08 10.96 7.30
CA ASP A 244 15.80 9.88 7.99
C ASP A 244 15.40 8.52 7.41
N TRP A 245 16.31 7.92 6.64
CA TRP A 245 16.16 6.60 6.04
C TRP A 245 16.50 5.45 6.99
N GLY A 246 16.92 5.74 8.22
CA GLY A 246 17.14 4.73 9.25
C GLY A 246 15.90 3.85 9.43
N LEU A 247 16.10 2.56 9.69
CA LEU A 247 15.03 1.58 9.83
C LEU A 247 14.09 1.96 11.00
N ASN A 248 12.78 1.86 10.79
CA ASN A 248 11.74 2.09 11.81
C ASN A 248 11.62 0.93 12.82
N GLU A 249 12.75 0.39 13.24
CA GLU A 249 12.86 -0.75 14.18
C GLU A 249 12.63 -0.30 15.63
N GLN A 250 12.13 -1.24 16.46
CA GLN A 250 12.03 -1.07 17.93
C GLN A 250 13.39 -1.05 18.60
#